data_c86f69d44533a49dab85b676c456d6cc
#
_entry.id   c86f69d44533a49dab85b676c456d6cc
#
_cell.length_a   1.000
_cell.length_b   1.000
_cell.length_c   1.000
_cell.angle_alpha   90.00
_cell.angle_beta   90.00
_cell.angle_gamma   90.00
#
_symmetry.space_group_name_H-M   'P 1'
#
loop_
_entity.id
_entity.type
_entity.pdbx_description
1 polymer ?
#
loop_
_entity_poly.entity_id
_entity_poly.type
_entity_poly.pdbx_seq_one_letter_code
_entity_poly.pdbx_strand_id
1 'polypeptide(L)'
;MKKKFGLAGLVVLMVMLALGAAAEEGNTIIIGCDMYAPYTYKNGTGEFVGVDVDFATEAFGRLGYAVQFREIVWENKQSYLDSGEIDCLWSCFTMSGREDEYTWAGPYLYSRQVAMVRADSDYTELSQLAGKRAAVQASSTAEKALLRRENPNVPEMKQVLCFSTLGEAAAALRKNYVDMVVAHEYAVHSLVDTLPDLYREIPQTLYANELGIAFGKGTHEALAARLQTAIDAMREDGTAKAIVEKYGFDAEKSLGGGN
;
A
#
# COMPACT_ATOMS: atom_id res chain seq x y z
N MET A 1 11.07 -84.86 8.83
CA MET A 1 11.62 -83.65 9.46
C MET A 1 11.53 -82.53 8.47
N LYS A 2 10.55 -81.63 8.59
CA LYS A 2 10.40 -80.48 7.69
C LYS A 2 10.37 -79.21 8.58
N LYS A 3 11.43 -78.40 8.49
CA LYS A 3 11.53 -77.07 9.17
C LYS A 3 10.70 -76.06 8.38
N LYS A 4 9.71 -75.44 9.04
CA LYS A 4 9.01 -74.29 8.51
C LYS A 4 9.74 -73.01 8.93
N PHE A 5 10.23 -72.26 7.94
CA PHE A 5 10.71 -70.87 8.13
C PHE A 5 9.48 -69.96 8.05
N GLY A 6 9.21 -69.25 9.12
CA GLY A 6 8.25 -68.17 9.15
C GLY A 6 8.86 -66.85 8.69
N LEU A 7 8.27 -66.28 7.65
CA LEU A 7 8.64 -64.98 7.13
C LEU A 7 7.86 -63.92 7.91
N ALA A 8 8.53 -63.22 8.83
CA ALA A 8 7.98 -62.05 9.51
C ALA A 8 8.10 -60.83 8.58
N GLY A 9 6.99 -60.46 7.99
CA GLY A 9 6.91 -59.23 7.19
C GLY A 9 6.90 -58.00 8.10
N LEU A 10 7.95 -57.20 8.02
CA LEU A 10 8.07 -55.90 8.66
C LEU A 10 7.27 -54.90 7.83
N VAL A 11 6.05 -54.57 8.27
CA VAL A 11 5.27 -53.48 7.68
C VAL A 11 5.80 -52.15 8.29
N VAL A 12 6.66 -51.47 7.54
CA VAL A 12 7.05 -50.08 7.89
C VAL A 12 5.90 -49.18 7.48
N LEU A 13 5.12 -48.76 8.44
CA LEU A 13 4.06 -47.76 8.29
C LEU A 13 4.75 -46.37 8.19
N MET A 14 4.96 -45.91 6.94
CA MET A 14 5.43 -44.58 6.68
C MET A 14 4.28 -43.59 6.95
N VAL A 15 4.21 -43.04 8.18
CA VAL A 15 3.33 -41.91 8.51
C VAL A 15 3.96 -40.67 7.92
N MET A 16 3.49 -40.29 6.72
CA MET A 16 3.73 -38.92 6.24
C MET A 16 2.94 -37.97 7.13
N LEU A 17 3.64 -37.32 8.05
CA LEU A 17 3.12 -36.13 8.72
C LEU A 17 3.08 -35.01 7.66
N ALA A 18 1.91 -34.83 7.06
CA ALA A 18 1.58 -33.57 6.42
C ALA A 18 1.43 -32.55 7.55
N LEU A 19 2.48 -31.78 7.82
CA LEU A 19 2.35 -30.53 8.57
C LEU A 19 1.60 -29.55 7.66
N GLY A 20 0.29 -29.68 7.63
CA GLY A 20 -0.57 -28.56 7.31
C GLY A 20 -0.41 -27.57 8.46
N ALA A 21 0.24 -26.44 8.21
CA ALA A 21 0.18 -25.31 9.13
C ALA A 21 -1.28 -24.85 9.15
N ALA A 22 -2.08 -25.42 10.04
CA ALA A 22 -3.32 -24.80 10.48
C ALA A 22 -2.89 -23.53 11.20
N ALA A 23 -3.18 -22.35 10.64
CA ALA A 23 -3.08 -21.12 11.39
C ALA A 23 -3.98 -21.29 12.63
N GLU A 24 -3.38 -21.23 13.83
CA GLU A 24 -4.14 -21.20 15.06
C GLU A 24 -5.04 -19.97 15.03
N GLU A 25 -6.32 -20.08 15.40
CA GLU A 25 -7.35 -19.02 15.39
C GLU A 25 -7.01 -17.80 16.26
N GLY A 26 -5.81 -17.70 16.82
CA GLY A 26 -5.28 -16.58 17.61
C GLY A 26 -4.18 -15.76 16.93
N ASN A 27 -3.80 -16.07 15.67
CA ASN A 27 -2.58 -15.53 15.07
C ASN A 27 -2.85 -14.84 13.70
N THR A 28 -4.04 -14.26 13.53
CA THR A 28 -4.41 -13.54 12.30
C THR A 28 -4.41 -12.03 12.56
N ILE A 29 -3.75 -11.25 11.72
CA ILE A 29 -3.76 -9.79 11.72
C ILE A 29 -4.79 -9.31 10.70
N ILE A 30 -5.74 -8.50 11.12
CA ILE A 30 -6.73 -7.86 10.26
C ILE A 30 -6.20 -6.50 9.80
N ILE A 31 -5.93 -6.37 8.52
CA ILE A 31 -5.36 -5.18 7.90
C ILE A 31 -6.45 -4.36 7.22
N GLY A 32 -6.66 -3.13 7.69
CA GLY A 32 -7.54 -2.17 7.02
C GLY A 32 -6.88 -1.55 5.80
N CYS A 33 -7.57 -1.59 4.66
CA CYS A 33 -7.08 -1.04 3.40
C CYS A 33 -8.22 -0.41 2.59
N ASP A 34 -7.88 0.45 1.64
CA ASP A 34 -8.76 0.88 0.56
C ASP A 34 -8.31 0.31 -0.80
N MET A 35 -9.10 0.54 -1.84
CA MET A 35 -8.76 0.11 -3.20
C MET A 35 -7.88 1.15 -3.88
N TYR A 36 -6.56 0.92 -3.87
CA TYR A 36 -5.56 1.84 -4.35
C TYR A 36 -4.48 1.11 -5.17
N ALA A 37 -4.83 0.72 -6.41
CA ALA A 37 -3.91 0.00 -7.30
C ALA A 37 -2.66 0.87 -7.64
N PRO A 38 -1.48 0.26 -7.75
CA PRO A 38 -1.13 -1.15 -7.63
C PRO A 38 -0.74 -1.58 -6.19
N TYR A 39 -1.00 -0.74 -5.18
CA TYR A 39 -0.67 -1.02 -3.77
C TYR A 39 -1.57 -2.09 -3.19
N THR A 40 -2.87 -1.84 -3.15
CA THR A 40 -3.89 -2.80 -2.69
C THR A 40 -5.10 -2.72 -3.61
N TYR A 41 -5.50 -3.85 -4.20
CA TYR A 41 -6.68 -3.92 -5.08
C TYR A 41 -7.19 -5.36 -5.16
N LYS A 42 -8.35 -5.55 -5.77
CA LYS A 42 -8.90 -6.89 -6.01
C LYS A 42 -8.67 -7.31 -7.45
N ASN A 43 -8.20 -8.54 -7.63
CA ASN A 43 -8.07 -9.16 -8.96
C ASN A 43 -9.44 -9.59 -9.51
N GLY A 44 -9.46 -10.19 -10.72
CA GLY A 44 -10.68 -10.64 -11.38
C GLY A 44 -11.45 -11.75 -10.65
N THR A 45 -10.85 -12.40 -9.64
CA THR A 45 -11.48 -13.40 -8.76
C THR A 45 -11.96 -12.80 -7.43
N GLY A 46 -11.72 -11.51 -7.19
CA GLY A 46 -12.11 -10.81 -5.97
C GLY A 46 -11.10 -10.93 -4.82
N GLU A 47 -9.94 -11.53 -5.06
CA GLU A 47 -8.87 -11.67 -4.07
C GLU A 47 -8.07 -10.36 -3.96
N PHE A 48 -7.65 -10.01 -2.74
CA PHE A 48 -6.73 -8.90 -2.54
C PHE A 48 -5.35 -9.24 -3.09
N VAL A 49 -4.82 -8.32 -3.89
CA VAL A 49 -3.49 -8.38 -4.50
C VAL A 49 -2.86 -6.99 -4.51
N GLY A 50 -1.57 -6.90 -4.75
CA GLY A 50 -0.84 -5.65 -4.83
C GLY A 50 0.46 -5.70 -4.03
N VAL A 51 1.28 -4.67 -4.19
CA VAL A 51 2.59 -4.60 -3.53
C VAL A 51 2.46 -4.63 -2.02
N ASP A 52 1.46 -3.95 -1.45
CA ASP A 52 1.20 -3.93 -0.01
C ASP A 52 0.72 -5.30 0.51
N VAL A 53 -0.07 -6.01 -0.30
CA VAL A 53 -0.56 -7.35 0.06
C VAL A 53 0.58 -8.34 0.14
N ASP A 54 1.49 -8.33 -0.84
CA ASP A 54 2.65 -9.21 -0.84
C ASP A 54 3.63 -8.87 0.30
N PHE A 55 3.90 -7.56 0.53
CA PHE A 55 4.73 -7.12 1.65
C PHE A 55 4.16 -7.54 3.00
N ALA A 56 2.87 -7.31 3.23
CA ALA A 56 2.22 -7.63 4.48
C ALA A 56 2.20 -9.15 4.73
N THR A 57 1.86 -9.93 3.70
CA THR A 57 1.83 -11.39 3.78
C THR A 57 3.20 -11.95 4.15
N GLU A 58 4.26 -11.47 3.51
CA GLU A 58 5.62 -11.90 3.79
C GLU A 58 6.10 -11.43 5.18
N ALA A 59 5.95 -10.14 5.49
CA ALA A 59 6.46 -9.56 6.73
C ALA A 59 5.78 -10.18 7.97
N PHE A 60 4.46 -10.28 7.97
CA PHE A 60 3.72 -10.93 9.06
C PHE A 60 3.93 -12.45 9.08
N GLY A 61 4.05 -13.08 7.90
CA GLY A 61 4.39 -14.51 7.80
C GLY A 61 5.71 -14.86 8.47
N ARG A 62 6.76 -14.03 8.35
CA ARG A 62 8.04 -14.18 9.08
C ARG A 62 7.87 -14.11 10.60
N LEU A 63 6.83 -13.46 11.08
CA LEU A 63 6.51 -13.36 12.50
C LEU A 63 5.56 -14.46 12.98
N GLY A 64 5.11 -15.35 12.07
CA GLY A 64 4.18 -16.45 12.36
C GLY A 64 2.70 -16.03 12.39
N TYR A 65 2.36 -14.87 11.78
CA TYR A 65 0.97 -14.43 11.64
C TYR A 65 0.43 -14.72 10.24
N ALA A 66 -0.85 -15.07 10.15
CA ALA A 66 -1.62 -14.96 8.93
C ALA A 66 -2.15 -13.52 8.79
N VAL A 67 -2.48 -13.08 7.58
CA VAL A 67 -3.07 -11.77 7.34
C VAL A 67 -4.45 -11.91 6.68
N GLN A 68 -5.36 -11.01 7.08
CA GLN A 68 -6.67 -10.85 6.44
C GLN A 68 -6.86 -9.39 6.08
N PHE A 69 -7.02 -9.09 4.79
CA PHE A 69 -7.32 -7.74 4.33
C PHE A 69 -8.81 -7.46 4.46
N ARG A 70 -9.13 -6.25 4.94
CA ARG A 70 -10.49 -5.72 5.05
C ARG A 70 -10.55 -4.37 4.35
N GLU A 71 -11.39 -4.28 3.33
CA GLU A 71 -11.71 -3.00 2.70
C GLU A 71 -12.51 -2.13 3.68
N ILE A 72 -12.06 -0.89 3.88
CA ILE A 72 -12.66 0.09 4.78
C ILE A 72 -12.98 1.39 4.04
N VAL A 73 -13.87 2.19 4.61
CA VAL A 73 -14.05 3.57 4.19
C VAL A 73 -12.88 4.39 4.73
N TRP A 74 -12.02 4.88 3.83
CA TRP A 74 -10.71 5.46 4.20
C TRP A 74 -10.82 6.67 5.14
N GLU A 75 -11.83 7.50 4.97
CA GLU A 75 -12.08 8.64 5.86
C GLU A 75 -12.33 8.22 7.32
N ASN A 76 -12.85 7.01 7.52
CA ASN A 76 -13.20 6.47 8.83
C ASN A 76 -12.11 5.56 9.42
N LYS A 77 -10.91 5.51 8.82
CA LYS A 77 -9.83 4.58 9.21
C LYS A 77 -9.50 4.58 10.70
N GLN A 78 -9.53 5.76 11.34
CA GLN A 78 -9.28 5.86 12.77
C GLN A 78 -10.35 5.12 13.60
N SER A 79 -11.61 5.24 13.22
CA SER A 79 -12.72 4.56 13.93
C SER A 79 -12.58 3.04 13.87
N TYR A 80 -12.10 2.48 12.75
CA TYR A 80 -11.86 1.04 12.62
C TYR A 80 -10.72 0.56 13.53
N LEU A 81 -9.65 1.35 13.68
CA LEU A 81 -8.57 1.06 14.64
C LEU A 81 -9.06 1.16 16.09
N ASP A 82 -9.78 2.22 16.42
CA ASP A 82 -10.27 2.48 17.78
C ASP A 82 -11.28 1.43 18.25
N SER A 83 -12.08 0.89 17.33
CA SER A 83 -13.07 -0.17 17.61
C SER A 83 -12.43 -1.57 17.69
N GLY A 84 -11.19 -1.75 17.23
CA GLY A 84 -10.56 -3.05 17.12
C GLY A 84 -11.12 -3.92 15.98
N GLU A 85 -11.84 -3.32 15.02
CA GLU A 85 -12.29 -4.03 13.83
C GLU A 85 -11.14 -4.37 12.87
N ILE A 86 -10.04 -3.63 12.97
CA ILE A 86 -8.77 -3.86 12.29
C ILE A 86 -7.63 -3.70 13.30
N ASP A 87 -6.54 -4.43 13.10
CA ASP A 87 -5.35 -4.35 13.95
C ASP A 87 -4.39 -3.24 13.49
N CYS A 88 -4.31 -3.02 12.18
CA CYS A 88 -3.46 -1.99 11.59
C CYS A 88 -4.00 -1.50 10.23
N LEU A 89 -3.44 -0.39 9.76
CA LEU A 89 -3.62 0.15 8.42
C LEU A 89 -2.38 -0.16 7.58
N TRP A 90 -2.59 -0.77 6.41
CA TRP A 90 -1.55 -0.97 5.40
C TRP A 90 -2.16 -0.82 4.00
N SER A 91 -2.06 0.37 3.44
CA SER A 91 -2.61 0.72 2.13
C SER A 91 -1.98 2.01 1.64
N CYS A 92 -0.71 1.95 1.19
CA CYS A 92 0.02 3.14 0.73
C CYS A 92 -0.05 4.30 1.75
N PHE A 93 -0.03 3.98 3.06
CA PHE A 93 -0.33 4.96 4.10
C PHE A 93 0.90 5.79 4.44
N THR A 94 0.83 7.09 4.13
CA THR A 94 1.93 8.03 4.38
C THR A 94 2.14 8.25 5.87
N MET A 95 3.37 7.96 6.32
CA MET A 95 3.85 8.19 7.67
C MET A 95 4.30 9.66 7.87
N SER A 96 4.95 10.24 6.84
CA SER A 96 5.46 11.61 6.89
C SER A 96 4.39 12.63 7.30
N GLY A 97 4.67 13.38 8.36
CA GLY A 97 3.76 14.38 8.95
C GLY A 97 2.61 13.80 9.78
N ARG A 98 2.71 12.52 10.18
CA ARG A 98 1.79 11.79 11.08
C ARG A 98 2.53 10.93 12.10
N GLU A 99 3.81 11.19 12.31
CA GLU A 99 4.69 10.38 13.17
C GLU A 99 4.12 10.24 14.59
N ASP A 100 3.49 11.29 15.10
CA ASP A 100 2.89 11.34 16.43
C ASP A 100 1.42 10.88 16.47
N GLU A 101 0.80 10.55 15.33
CA GLU A 101 -0.63 10.19 15.27
C GLU A 101 -0.86 8.69 15.53
N TYR A 102 0.14 7.83 15.24
CA TYR A 102 0.03 6.37 15.28
C TYR A 102 1.26 5.73 15.94
N THR A 103 1.17 4.45 16.25
CA THR A 103 2.34 3.58 16.46
C THR A 103 2.74 3.01 15.10
N TRP A 104 3.96 3.28 14.64
CA TRP A 104 4.39 2.94 13.29
C TRP A 104 5.37 1.78 13.24
N ALA A 105 5.26 0.96 12.20
CA ALA A 105 6.36 0.19 11.64
C ALA A 105 6.65 0.73 10.23
N GLY A 106 7.91 0.96 9.90
CA GLY A 106 8.30 1.54 8.62
C GLY A 106 9.42 2.59 8.75
N PRO A 107 9.75 3.26 7.64
CA PRO A 107 9.09 3.14 6.34
C PRO A 107 9.33 1.79 5.66
N TYR A 108 8.32 1.21 4.99
CA TYR A 108 8.51 0.01 4.16
C TYR A 108 8.76 0.38 2.69
N LEU A 109 8.19 1.48 2.22
CA LEU A 109 8.40 2.06 0.90
C LEU A 109 8.55 3.57 0.97
N TYR A 110 9.16 4.12 -0.08
CA TYR A 110 9.16 5.55 -0.40
C TYR A 110 8.34 5.78 -1.66
N SER A 111 7.58 6.85 -1.70
CA SER A 111 6.73 7.21 -2.84
C SER A 111 6.71 8.72 -3.03
N ARG A 112 6.38 9.15 -4.24
CA ARG A 112 6.28 10.56 -4.60
C ARG A 112 4.83 10.92 -4.88
N GLN A 113 4.45 12.15 -4.54
CA GLN A 113 3.20 12.72 -5.02
C GLN A 113 3.45 13.42 -6.35
N VAL A 114 2.64 13.08 -7.33
CA VAL A 114 2.71 13.60 -8.70
C VAL A 114 1.35 14.12 -9.15
N ALA A 115 1.35 14.94 -10.19
CA ALA A 115 0.13 15.47 -10.79
C ALA A 115 -0.24 14.69 -12.05
N MET A 116 -1.46 14.17 -12.09
CA MET A 116 -2.09 13.59 -13.28
C MET A 116 -3.03 14.62 -13.90
N VAL A 117 -2.95 14.79 -15.21
CA VAL A 117 -3.81 15.67 -15.99
C VAL A 117 -4.45 14.88 -17.15
N ARG A 118 -5.44 15.47 -17.84
CA ARG A 118 -5.98 14.85 -19.05
C ARG A 118 -4.90 14.79 -20.15
N ALA A 119 -4.91 13.73 -20.94
CA ALA A 119 -3.95 13.52 -22.02
C ALA A 119 -4.02 14.64 -23.07
N ASP A 120 -5.21 15.19 -23.33
CA ASP A 120 -5.47 16.27 -24.28
C ASP A 120 -5.22 17.69 -23.75
N SER A 121 -4.75 17.84 -22.50
CA SER A 121 -4.45 19.16 -21.92
C SER A 121 -3.09 19.70 -22.37
N ASP A 122 -2.92 21.01 -22.39
CA ASP A 122 -1.66 21.69 -22.74
C ASP A 122 -0.70 21.83 -21.54
N TYR A 123 -1.07 21.34 -20.33
CA TYR A 123 -0.24 21.49 -19.13
C TYR A 123 0.98 20.56 -19.20
N THR A 124 2.19 21.11 -19.20
CA THR A 124 3.45 20.36 -19.24
C THR A 124 4.28 20.53 -17.94
N GLU A 125 3.91 21.49 -17.11
CA GLU A 125 4.62 21.83 -15.87
C GLU A 125 3.65 22.13 -14.74
N LEU A 126 4.07 21.86 -13.49
CA LEU A 126 3.27 22.14 -12.28
C LEU A 126 2.91 23.63 -12.14
N SER A 127 3.80 24.53 -12.56
CA SER A 127 3.59 25.98 -12.51
C SER A 127 2.34 26.44 -13.27
N GLN A 128 1.97 25.75 -14.36
CA GLN A 128 0.79 26.05 -15.18
C GLN A 128 -0.53 25.66 -14.49
N LEU A 129 -0.45 24.83 -13.44
CA LEU A 129 -1.58 24.39 -12.66
C LEU A 129 -1.95 25.35 -11.53
N ALA A 130 -1.15 26.40 -11.28
CA ALA A 130 -1.50 27.45 -10.32
C ALA A 130 -2.83 28.13 -10.70
N GLY A 131 -3.69 28.32 -9.70
CA GLY A 131 -5.02 28.90 -9.90
C GLY A 131 -6.04 27.95 -10.57
N LYS A 132 -5.70 26.69 -10.79
CA LYS A 132 -6.59 25.67 -11.37
C LYS A 132 -7.34 24.89 -10.27
N ARG A 133 -8.15 23.92 -10.67
CA ARG A 133 -8.92 23.04 -9.77
C ARG A 133 -8.17 21.71 -9.64
N ALA A 134 -7.98 21.26 -8.40
CA ALA A 134 -7.38 19.97 -8.11
C ALA A 134 -8.40 18.99 -7.52
N ALA A 135 -8.21 17.70 -7.75
CA ALA A 135 -8.84 16.63 -7.01
C ALA A 135 -7.81 15.80 -6.26
N VAL A 136 -8.21 15.33 -5.09
CA VAL A 136 -7.41 14.44 -4.22
C VAL A 136 -8.32 13.43 -3.57
N GLN A 137 -7.75 12.34 -3.06
CA GLN A 137 -8.47 11.48 -2.13
C GLN A 137 -8.60 12.18 -0.77
N ALA A 138 -9.78 12.11 -0.17
CA ALA A 138 -10.07 12.66 1.15
C ALA A 138 -9.19 12.02 2.24
N SER A 139 -8.84 12.78 3.26
CA SER A 139 -7.97 12.37 4.37
C SER A 139 -6.56 11.91 3.94
N SER A 140 -6.12 12.27 2.71
CA SER A 140 -4.77 12.02 2.21
C SER A 140 -3.78 13.12 2.61
N THR A 141 -2.47 12.84 2.47
CA THR A 141 -1.45 13.88 2.60
C THR A 141 -1.49 14.89 1.45
N ALA A 142 -1.95 14.48 0.27
CA ALA A 142 -2.16 15.37 -0.86
C ALA A 142 -3.23 16.43 -0.57
N GLU A 143 -4.35 16.05 0.06
CA GLU A 143 -5.33 17.01 0.54
C GLU A 143 -4.72 18.02 1.50
N LYS A 144 -4.02 17.53 2.53
CA LYS A 144 -3.36 18.38 3.53
C LYS A 144 -2.36 19.35 2.89
N ALA A 145 -1.52 18.86 1.97
CA ALA A 145 -0.50 19.66 1.30
C ALA A 145 -1.10 20.77 0.42
N LEU A 146 -2.15 20.46 -0.36
CA LEU A 146 -2.82 21.42 -1.22
C LEU A 146 -3.61 22.47 -0.44
N LEU A 147 -4.20 22.10 0.70
CA LEU A 147 -4.99 23.02 1.53
C LEU A 147 -4.11 23.93 2.41
N ARG A 148 -3.01 23.39 2.98
CA ARG A 148 -2.15 24.11 3.92
C ARG A 148 -1.06 24.93 3.25
N ARG A 149 -0.68 24.61 2.02
CA ARG A 149 0.36 25.33 1.24
C ARG A 149 1.72 25.39 1.94
N GLU A 150 2.06 24.32 2.67
CA GLU A 150 3.31 24.25 3.44
C GLU A 150 4.53 23.92 2.55
N ASN A 151 4.31 23.41 1.34
CA ASN A 151 5.37 23.02 0.42
C ASN A 151 5.39 23.99 -0.79
N PRO A 152 6.51 24.70 -1.03
CA PRO A 152 6.61 25.69 -2.12
C PRO A 152 6.51 25.08 -3.53
N ASN A 153 6.75 23.77 -3.68
CA ASN A 153 6.61 23.07 -4.96
C ASN A 153 5.14 22.76 -5.30
N VAL A 154 4.25 22.87 -4.33
CA VAL A 154 2.81 22.62 -4.54
C VAL A 154 2.16 23.90 -5.03
N PRO A 155 1.58 23.92 -6.27
CA PRO A 155 0.97 25.13 -6.80
C PRO A 155 -0.25 25.55 -5.97
N GLU A 156 -0.46 26.86 -5.85
CA GLU A 156 -1.67 27.38 -5.22
C GLU A 156 -2.91 27.06 -6.08
N MET A 157 -3.87 26.35 -5.51
CA MET A 157 -5.07 25.93 -6.22
C MET A 157 -6.22 26.93 -6.01
N LYS A 158 -7.00 27.17 -7.07
CA LYS A 158 -8.27 27.89 -6.96
C LYS A 158 -9.29 27.12 -6.11
N GLN A 159 -9.28 25.79 -6.24
CA GLN A 159 -10.20 24.90 -5.55
C GLN A 159 -9.57 23.51 -5.42
N VAL A 160 -9.78 22.86 -4.27
CA VAL A 160 -9.43 21.46 -4.03
C VAL A 160 -10.72 20.70 -3.77
N LEU A 161 -11.01 19.68 -4.56
CA LEU A 161 -12.14 18.78 -4.43
C LEU A 161 -11.64 17.44 -3.86
N CYS A 162 -12.26 17.00 -2.78
CA CYS A 162 -11.91 15.75 -2.11
C CYS A 162 -12.91 14.66 -2.48
N PHE A 163 -12.43 13.49 -2.83
CA PHE A 163 -13.21 12.33 -3.23
C PHE A 163 -12.88 11.14 -2.32
N SER A 164 -13.80 10.23 -2.13
CA SER A 164 -13.56 9.06 -1.29
C SER A 164 -12.52 8.11 -1.89
N THR A 165 -12.44 8.06 -3.22
CA THR A 165 -11.50 7.19 -3.94
C THR A 165 -10.70 7.93 -5.02
N LEU A 166 -9.51 7.40 -5.35
CA LEU A 166 -8.71 7.89 -6.48
C LEU A 166 -9.47 7.72 -7.81
N GLY A 167 -10.25 6.66 -7.96
CA GLY A 167 -11.06 6.43 -9.16
C GLY A 167 -12.11 7.51 -9.40
N GLU A 168 -12.76 8.00 -8.34
CA GLU A 168 -13.70 9.11 -8.42
C GLU A 168 -12.99 10.43 -8.78
N ALA A 169 -11.83 10.70 -8.18
CA ALA A 169 -11.00 11.86 -8.54
C ALA A 169 -10.57 11.82 -10.02
N ALA A 170 -10.14 10.66 -10.51
CA ALA A 170 -9.80 10.46 -11.91
C ALA A 170 -11.01 10.63 -12.85
N ALA A 171 -12.20 10.16 -12.44
CA ALA A 171 -13.44 10.38 -13.18
C ALA A 171 -13.82 11.87 -13.25
N ALA A 172 -13.61 12.63 -12.17
CA ALA A 172 -13.82 14.08 -12.15
C ALA A 172 -12.86 14.81 -13.11
N LEU A 173 -11.59 14.38 -13.19
CA LEU A 173 -10.60 14.86 -14.15
C LEU A 173 -11.05 14.60 -15.59
N ARG A 174 -11.46 13.37 -15.91
CA ARG A 174 -11.96 13.00 -17.24
C ARG A 174 -13.16 13.82 -17.66
N LYS A 175 -14.07 14.14 -16.74
CA LYS A 175 -15.27 14.97 -16.98
C LYS A 175 -14.98 16.46 -16.96
N ASN A 176 -13.73 16.90 -16.84
CA ASN A 176 -13.32 18.29 -16.77
C ASN A 176 -13.92 19.07 -15.59
N TYR A 177 -14.24 18.39 -14.48
CA TYR A 177 -14.65 19.06 -13.24
C TYR A 177 -13.45 19.62 -12.49
N VAL A 178 -12.27 19.01 -12.69
CA VAL A 178 -10.98 19.45 -12.18
C VAL A 178 -9.95 19.46 -13.31
N ASP A 179 -8.84 20.12 -13.08
CA ASP A 179 -7.76 20.30 -14.06
C ASP A 179 -6.60 19.34 -13.79
N MET A 180 -6.45 18.88 -12.54
CA MET A 180 -5.47 17.86 -12.14
C MET A 180 -6.00 16.96 -11.00
N VAL A 181 -5.35 15.80 -10.86
CA VAL A 181 -5.43 14.91 -9.68
C VAL A 181 -4.03 14.80 -9.08
N VAL A 182 -3.90 14.88 -7.77
CA VAL A 182 -2.64 14.60 -7.07
C VAL A 182 -2.76 13.28 -6.34
N ALA A 183 -1.82 12.37 -6.60
CA ALA A 183 -1.78 11.04 -6.01
C ALA A 183 -0.34 10.48 -6.00
N HIS A 184 -0.17 9.31 -5.38
CA HIS A 184 1.10 8.59 -5.40
C HIS A 184 1.48 8.14 -6.82
N GLU A 185 2.77 8.29 -7.18
CA GLU A 185 3.29 8.09 -8.53
C GLU A 185 2.87 6.76 -9.17
N TYR A 186 3.04 5.62 -8.48
CA TYR A 186 2.68 4.33 -9.07
C TYR A 186 1.18 4.11 -9.22
N ALA A 187 0.35 4.79 -8.41
CA ALA A 187 -1.10 4.79 -8.63
C ALA A 187 -1.47 5.63 -9.87
N VAL A 188 -0.77 6.74 -10.09
CA VAL A 188 -0.91 7.53 -11.33
C VAL A 188 -0.40 6.72 -12.53
N HIS A 189 0.78 6.08 -12.44
CA HIS A 189 1.30 5.22 -13.52
C HIS A 189 0.31 4.13 -13.89
N SER A 190 -0.26 3.43 -12.90
CA SER A 190 -1.27 2.39 -13.15
C SER A 190 -2.50 2.90 -13.91
N LEU A 191 -2.96 4.12 -13.61
CA LEU A 191 -4.07 4.75 -14.32
C LEU A 191 -3.69 5.19 -15.73
N VAL A 192 -2.51 5.79 -15.92
CA VAL A 192 -1.99 6.24 -17.20
C VAL A 192 -1.74 5.05 -18.13
N ASP A 193 -1.12 3.98 -17.63
CA ASP A 193 -0.85 2.76 -18.41
C ASP A 193 -2.14 2.05 -18.85
N THR A 194 -3.17 2.08 -18.01
CA THR A 194 -4.47 1.49 -18.33
C THR A 194 -5.29 2.35 -19.28
N LEU A 195 -5.19 3.67 -19.18
CA LEU A 195 -6.01 4.66 -19.91
C LEU A 195 -5.15 5.79 -20.50
N PRO A 196 -4.16 5.48 -21.37
CA PRO A 196 -3.19 6.46 -21.88
C PRO A 196 -3.84 7.55 -22.76
N ASP A 197 -4.97 7.25 -23.39
CA ASP A 197 -5.72 8.23 -24.18
C ASP A 197 -6.48 9.24 -23.30
N LEU A 198 -6.63 8.97 -22.00
CA LEU A 198 -7.39 9.82 -21.09
C LEU A 198 -6.50 10.63 -20.16
N TYR A 199 -5.38 10.05 -19.71
CA TYR A 199 -4.54 10.62 -18.68
C TYR A 199 -3.07 10.61 -19.04
N ARG A 200 -2.33 11.57 -18.49
CA ARG A 200 -0.88 11.60 -18.48
C ARG A 200 -0.37 12.25 -17.18
N GLU A 201 0.83 11.93 -16.81
CA GLU A 201 1.53 12.54 -15.68
C GLU A 201 2.25 13.83 -16.13
N ILE A 202 2.34 14.79 -15.21
CA ILE A 202 3.29 15.91 -15.29
C ILE A 202 4.62 15.40 -14.72
N PRO A 203 5.74 15.44 -15.48
CA PRO A 203 7.00 14.83 -15.10
C PRO A 203 7.76 15.62 -14.01
N GLN A 204 7.05 16.07 -13.00
CA GLN A 204 7.58 16.84 -11.87
C GLN A 204 6.97 16.32 -10.57
N THR A 205 7.83 16.01 -9.61
CA THR A 205 7.42 15.58 -8.26
C THR A 205 7.00 16.78 -7.43
N LEU A 206 5.83 16.70 -6.78
CA LEU A 206 5.43 17.71 -5.81
C LEU A 206 6.24 17.56 -4.52
N TYR A 207 6.29 16.34 -3.98
CA TYR A 207 7.07 15.97 -2.79
C TYR A 207 7.15 14.45 -2.63
N ALA A 208 8.11 13.99 -1.81
CA ALA A 208 8.27 12.59 -1.46
C ALA A 208 7.63 12.28 -0.10
N ASN A 209 7.27 11.02 0.09
CA ASN A 209 6.67 10.49 1.31
C ASN A 209 7.31 9.17 1.73
N GLU A 210 7.33 8.94 3.01
CA GLU A 210 7.55 7.65 3.63
C GLU A 210 6.23 6.94 3.85
N LEU A 211 6.14 5.65 3.48
CA LEU A 211 4.97 4.82 3.68
C LEU A 211 5.23 3.85 4.82
N GLY A 212 4.30 3.78 5.75
CA GLY A 212 4.39 2.94 6.95
C GLY A 212 3.13 2.14 7.23
N ILE A 213 3.25 1.24 8.19
CA ILE A 213 2.17 0.45 8.76
C ILE A 213 1.76 1.12 10.07
N ALA A 214 0.49 1.51 10.17
CA ALA A 214 -0.02 2.24 11.31
C ALA A 214 -0.88 1.36 12.22
N PHE A 215 -0.52 1.28 13.49
CA PHE A 215 -1.34 0.75 14.58
C PHE A 215 -1.93 1.91 15.37
N GLY A 216 -2.97 1.65 16.16
CA GLY A 216 -3.50 2.67 17.07
C GLY A 216 -2.40 3.24 17.98
N LYS A 217 -2.43 4.55 18.22
CA LYS A 217 -1.39 5.23 19.01
C LYS A 217 -1.22 4.59 20.40
N GLY A 218 0.02 4.24 20.77
CA GLY A 218 0.36 3.59 22.01
C GLY A 218 -0.10 2.12 22.12
N THR A 219 -0.56 1.52 21.00
CA THR A 219 -0.91 0.10 20.94
C THR A 219 0.10 -0.66 20.10
N HIS A 220 0.21 -1.98 20.31
CA HIS A 220 1.01 -2.90 19.47
C HIS A 220 2.50 -2.53 19.31
N GLU A 221 3.10 -1.75 20.23
CA GLU A 221 4.49 -1.26 20.11
C GLU A 221 5.50 -2.39 19.92
N ALA A 222 5.35 -3.49 20.66
CA ALA A 222 6.24 -4.65 20.54
C ALA A 222 6.07 -5.36 19.17
N LEU A 223 4.85 -5.41 18.63
CA LEU A 223 4.58 -5.99 17.33
C LEU A 223 5.11 -5.08 16.22
N ALA A 224 4.92 -3.76 16.33
CA ALA A 224 5.45 -2.78 15.38
C ALA A 224 6.99 -2.86 15.29
N ALA A 225 7.69 -2.97 16.44
CA ALA A 225 9.15 -3.14 16.47
C ALA A 225 9.60 -4.46 15.81
N ARG A 226 8.90 -5.56 16.06
CA ARG A 226 9.19 -6.85 15.40
C ARG A 226 8.91 -6.80 13.90
N LEU A 227 7.83 -6.13 13.50
CA LEU A 227 7.46 -5.95 12.10
C LEU A 227 8.53 -5.12 11.37
N GLN A 228 9.03 -4.05 12.01
CA GLN A 228 10.17 -3.29 11.48
C GLN A 228 11.39 -4.18 11.22
N THR A 229 11.76 -5.02 12.19
CA THR A 229 12.87 -5.97 12.03
C THR A 229 12.65 -6.93 10.85
N ALA A 230 11.40 -7.40 10.66
CA ALA A 230 11.08 -8.27 9.53
C ALA A 230 11.19 -7.53 8.18
N ILE A 231 10.72 -6.27 8.11
CA ILE A 231 10.86 -5.42 6.92
C ILE A 231 12.33 -5.16 6.58
N ASP A 232 13.16 -4.87 7.59
CA ASP A 232 14.59 -4.65 7.40
C ASP A 232 15.28 -5.91 6.86
N ALA A 233 14.95 -7.08 7.41
CA ALA A 233 15.44 -8.37 6.90
C ALA A 233 14.99 -8.65 5.45
N MET A 234 13.76 -8.25 5.07
CA MET A 234 13.29 -8.36 3.68
C MET A 234 14.07 -7.45 2.72
N ARG A 235 14.56 -6.32 3.19
CA ARG A 235 15.45 -5.44 2.40
C ARG A 235 16.82 -6.06 2.22
N GLU A 236 17.39 -6.62 3.29
CA GLU A 236 18.73 -7.23 3.30
C GLU A 236 18.81 -8.49 2.44
N ASP A 237 17.81 -9.35 2.47
CA ASP A 237 17.79 -10.61 1.71
C ASP A 237 17.26 -10.48 0.27
N GLY A 238 16.81 -9.28 -0.13
CA GLY A 238 16.34 -8.98 -1.47
C GLY A 238 14.86 -9.30 -1.72
N THR A 239 14.13 -9.83 -0.73
CA THR A 239 12.69 -10.12 -0.86
C THR A 239 11.89 -8.84 -1.14
N ALA A 240 12.18 -7.74 -0.43
CA ALA A 240 11.54 -6.44 -0.68
C ALA A 240 11.74 -5.98 -2.12
N LYS A 241 12.97 -6.13 -2.66
CA LYS A 241 13.29 -5.80 -4.05
C LYS A 241 12.47 -6.63 -5.03
N ALA A 242 12.41 -7.94 -4.83
CA ALA A 242 11.64 -8.83 -5.70
C ALA A 242 10.13 -8.48 -5.71
N ILE A 243 9.58 -8.09 -4.54
CA ILE A 243 8.18 -7.68 -4.44
C ILE A 243 7.93 -6.39 -5.25
N VAL A 244 8.71 -5.33 -5.06
CA VAL A 244 8.48 -4.06 -5.75
C VAL A 244 8.66 -4.19 -7.26
N GLU A 245 9.68 -4.93 -7.72
CA GLU A 245 9.94 -5.19 -9.14
C GLU A 245 8.81 -5.99 -9.81
N LYS A 246 8.18 -6.93 -9.10
CA LYS A 246 7.00 -7.68 -9.56
C LYS A 246 5.85 -6.77 -10.01
N TYR A 247 5.70 -5.62 -9.35
CA TYR A 247 4.67 -4.63 -9.65
C TYR A 247 5.16 -3.46 -10.51
N GLY A 248 6.38 -3.56 -11.08
CA GLY A 248 6.94 -2.55 -11.97
C GLY A 248 7.47 -1.30 -11.26
N PHE A 249 7.68 -1.37 -9.93
CA PHE A 249 8.28 -0.27 -9.19
C PHE A 249 9.79 -0.24 -9.41
N ASP A 250 10.35 0.96 -9.46
CA ASP A 250 11.79 1.16 -9.39
C ASP A 250 12.28 0.88 -7.97
N ALA A 251 13.04 -0.21 -7.80
CA ALA A 251 13.46 -0.68 -6.48
C ALA A 251 14.40 0.31 -5.79
N GLU A 252 15.28 0.99 -6.52
CA GLU A 252 16.21 1.97 -5.95
C GLU A 252 15.42 3.16 -5.36
N LYS A 253 14.46 3.68 -6.12
CA LYS A 253 13.61 4.79 -5.68
C LYS A 253 12.65 4.39 -4.57
N SER A 254 12.06 3.19 -4.65
CA SER A 254 11.00 2.78 -3.74
C SER A 254 11.52 2.24 -2.41
N LEU A 255 12.76 1.72 -2.36
CA LEU A 255 13.37 1.14 -1.15
C LEU A 255 14.50 1.99 -0.58
N GLY A 256 15.17 2.80 -1.41
CA GLY A 256 16.38 3.53 -1.04
C GLY A 256 16.16 4.92 -0.45
N GLY A 257 14.93 5.46 -0.45
CA GLY A 257 14.67 6.83 0.02
C GLY A 257 15.35 7.91 -0.80
N GLY A 258 15.75 7.60 -2.03
CA GLY A 258 16.43 8.53 -2.91
C GLY A 258 15.57 9.75 -3.26
N ASN A 259 16.12 10.92 -3.03
CA ASN A 259 15.61 12.26 -3.33
C ASN A 259 15.24 12.45 -4.80
#